data_7c444a3d370b2f82d388ce543c6c9042
#
_entry.id   7c444a3d370b2f82d388ce543c6c9042
#
_cell.length_a   1.000
_cell.length_b   1.000
_cell.length_c   1.000
_cell.angle_alpha   90.00
_cell.angle_beta   90.00
_cell.angle_gamma   90.00
#
_symmetry.space_group_name_H-M   'P 1'
#
loop_
_entity.id
_entity.type
_entity.pdbx_description
1 polymer ?
#
loop_
_entity_poly.entity_id
_entity_poly.type
_entity_poly.pdbx_seq_one_letter_code
_entity_poly.pdbx_strand_id
1 'polypeptide(L)'
;KMSTSITTTYAGEFAGKYISAALLSADTIEGGGITVKPNVKYKEVMKTLSTNALVKDAACDFADQSVVTLAERILQPEEFQVNLELCKKDFRSDWEAIEMGYSAFDTLPPSFADFLLGHIAAKVAQKTESNIWQGATANAGEFDGFTALLAADATVIDVVGTTVTAANVIDELGKVVDAIPTSVYGKEDLYIYVSQSIARSYVRALGGFGANGLGANGVNNAGTTWFNGGDLAFDGVKLFVCSGMPDNDMVAAQKSNLYFGTGLLSDHNEVKLIDMENLDGSQNVRVVMRFTAGVQTGIGADIVYYT
;
A
#
# COMPACT_ATOMS: atom_id res chain seq x y z
N LYS A 1 1.31 -41.25 29.81
CA LYS A 1 0.63 -40.80 28.57
C LYS A 1 0.22 -39.38 28.84
N MET A 2 0.99 -38.42 28.36
CA MET A 2 0.59 -37.02 28.35
C MET A 2 -0.42 -36.83 27.22
N SER A 3 -1.64 -36.48 27.60
CA SER A 3 -2.65 -36.01 26.65
C SER A 3 -2.41 -34.52 26.45
N THR A 4 -1.84 -34.14 25.34
CA THR A 4 -1.72 -32.75 24.95
C THR A 4 -3.09 -32.31 24.46
N SER A 5 -3.85 -31.64 25.31
CA SER A 5 -5.09 -30.98 24.88
C SER A 5 -4.72 -29.54 24.54
N ILE A 6 -4.58 -29.25 23.27
CA ILE A 6 -4.47 -27.86 22.77
C ILE A 6 -5.90 -27.34 22.71
N THR A 7 -6.30 -26.59 23.72
CA THR A 7 -7.70 -26.11 23.86
C THR A 7 -7.95 -24.72 23.28
N THR A 8 -6.93 -24.02 22.81
CA THR A 8 -7.13 -22.68 22.23
C THR A 8 -6.24 -22.48 21.01
N THR A 9 -6.67 -23.07 19.92
CA THR A 9 -6.21 -22.60 18.62
C THR A 9 -7.33 -21.77 18.05
N TYR A 10 -7.20 -20.45 18.06
CA TYR A 10 -7.97 -19.58 17.19
C TYR A 10 -7.48 -19.81 15.76
N ALA A 11 -7.60 -21.04 15.31
CA ALA A 11 -7.46 -21.43 13.93
C ALA A 11 -8.85 -21.50 13.37
N GLY A 12 -9.29 -20.50 12.68
CA GLY A 12 -10.62 -20.51 12.12
C GLY A 12 -10.89 -19.35 11.19
N GLU A 13 -12.07 -19.40 10.65
CA GLU A 13 -12.64 -18.44 9.71
C GLU A 13 -12.49 -16.97 10.15
N PHE A 14 -12.43 -16.69 11.44
CA PHE A 14 -12.22 -15.37 12.01
C PHE A 14 -10.77 -14.88 11.88
N ALA A 15 -9.78 -15.74 12.11
CA ALA A 15 -8.38 -15.38 11.99
C ALA A 15 -8.01 -15.01 10.54
N GLY A 16 -8.51 -15.76 9.57
CA GLY A 16 -8.35 -15.45 8.15
C GLY A 16 -8.95 -14.10 7.74
N LYS A 17 -10.07 -13.71 8.34
CA LYS A 17 -10.69 -12.41 8.09
C LYS A 17 -9.84 -11.25 8.61
N TYR A 18 -9.26 -11.37 9.80
CA TYR A 18 -8.41 -10.32 10.38
C TYR A 18 -7.14 -10.09 9.55
N ILE A 19 -6.50 -11.12 9.05
CA ILE A 19 -5.30 -10.98 8.20
C ILE A 19 -5.66 -10.38 6.84
N SER A 20 -6.69 -10.88 6.18
CA SER A 20 -7.16 -10.29 4.92
C SER A 20 -7.55 -8.83 5.10
N ALA A 21 -8.26 -8.50 6.17
CA ALA A 21 -8.60 -7.12 6.50
C ALA A 21 -7.36 -6.28 6.78
N ALA A 22 -6.34 -6.81 7.49
CA ALA A 22 -5.12 -6.09 7.79
C ALA A 22 -4.33 -5.73 6.54
N LEU A 23 -4.18 -6.65 5.59
CA LEU A 23 -3.47 -6.38 4.34
C LEU A 23 -4.27 -5.50 3.38
N LEU A 24 -5.58 -5.69 3.34
CA LEU A 24 -6.47 -4.91 2.48
C LEU A 24 -6.82 -3.54 3.06
N SER A 25 -6.62 -3.30 4.35
CA SER A 25 -6.88 -2.01 5.00
C SER A 25 -5.73 -1.01 4.89
N ALA A 26 -4.66 -1.34 4.16
CA ALA A 26 -3.69 -0.33 3.73
C ALA A 26 -4.38 0.67 2.80
N ASP A 27 -4.21 1.97 3.04
CA ASP A 27 -4.93 3.04 2.33
C ASP A 27 -4.84 2.90 0.80
N THR A 28 -3.66 2.57 0.29
CA THR A 28 -3.40 2.39 -1.15
C THR A 28 -4.16 1.20 -1.73
N ILE A 29 -4.30 0.11 -0.97
CA ILE A 29 -5.01 -1.10 -1.41
C ILE A 29 -6.50 -0.95 -1.22
N GLU A 30 -6.95 -0.50 -0.04
CA GLU A 30 -8.37 -0.32 0.30
C GLU A 30 -9.05 0.70 -0.61
N GLY A 31 -8.37 1.84 -0.84
CA GLY A 31 -8.84 2.86 -1.78
C GLY A 31 -8.80 2.42 -3.25
N GLY A 32 -8.27 1.23 -3.52
CA GLY A 32 -8.19 0.69 -4.88
C GLY A 32 -7.23 1.47 -5.78
N GLY A 33 -6.18 2.06 -5.22
CA GLY A 33 -5.18 2.82 -5.96
C GLY A 33 -4.24 1.97 -6.81
N ILE A 34 -4.10 0.68 -6.51
CA ILE A 34 -3.22 -0.25 -7.22
C ILE A 34 -3.96 -1.53 -7.60
N THR A 35 -3.39 -2.30 -8.51
CA THR A 35 -3.94 -3.58 -8.93
C THR A 35 -3.42 -4.70 -8.04
N VAL A 36 -4.31 -5.34 -7.29
CA VAL A 36 -3.96 -6.47 -6.42
C VAL A 36 -3.94 -7.75 -7.24
N LYS A 37 -2.85 -8.49 -7.17
CA LYS A 37 -2.65 -9.83 -7.74
C LYS A 37 -2.67 -10.88 -6.62
N PRO A 38 -3.77 -11.59 -6.41
CA PRO A 38 -3.85 -12.65 -5.43
C PRO A 38 -3.22 -13.94 -5.97
N ASN A 39 -2.91 -14.87 -5.07
CA ASN A 39 -2.47 -16.23 -5.38
C ASN A 39 -1.09 -16.34 -6.06
N VAL A 40 -0.23 -15.36 -5.85
CA VAL A 40 1.15 -15.41 -6.34
C VAL A 40 1.97 -16.26 -5.36
N LYS A 41 2.22 -17.53 -5.72
CA LYS A 41 2.94 -18.47 -4.83
C LYS A 41 4.44 -18.23 -4.79
N TYR A 42 5.05 -17.88 -5.91
CA TYR A 42 6.50 -17.67 -5.98
C TYR A 42 6.85 -16.48 -6.87
N LYS A 43 6.55 -16.55 -8.16
CA LYS A 43 6.82 -15.50 -9.14
C LYS A 43 5.69 -15.44 -10.15
N GLU A 44 5.28 -14.23 -10.47
CA GLU A 44 4.40 -13.96 -11.60
C GLU A 44 5.16 -13.14 -12.64
N VAL A 45 5.22 -13.63 -13.87
CA VAL A 45 5.89 -12.94 -14.97
C VAL A 45 4.85 -12.09 -15.71
N MET A 46 5.05 -10.79 -15.66
CA MET A 46 4.27 -9.83 -16.44
C MET A 46 4.99 -9.55 -17.75
N LYS A 47 4.35 -9.89 -18.87
CA LYS A 47 4.91 -9.69 -20.20
C LYS A 47 4.39 -8.38 -20.78
N THR A 48 5.32 -7.57 -21.27
CA THR A 48 5.02 -6.36 -22.03
C THR A 48 5.45 -6.56 -23.47
N LEU A 49 4.62 -6.09 -24.39
CA LEU A 49 4.88 -6.14 -25.83
C LEU A 49 4.99 -4.71 -26.34
N SER A 50 6.12 -4.38 -26.94
CA SER A 50 6.30 -3.12 -27.64
C SER A 50 6.57 -3.36 -29.12
N THR A 51 6.05 -2.50 -29.95
CA THR A 51 6.27 -2.51 -31.40
C THR A 51 6.68 -1.12 -31.86
N ASN A 52 7.59 -1.05 -32.81
CA ASN A 52 7.87 0.19 -33.50
C ASN A 52 6.73 0.56 -34.47
N ALA A 53 6.91 1.63 -35.25
CA ALA A 53 5.91 2.05 -36.25
C ALA A 53 5.63 0.93 -37.24
N LEU A 54 4.39 0.45 -37.25
CA LEU A 54 3.93 -0.65 -38.11
C LEU A 54 3.42 -0.15 -39.47
N VAL A 55 3.06 1.11 -39.55
CA VAL A 55 2.45 1.71 -40.75
C VAL A 55 3.55 2.28 -41.65
N LYS A 56 3.53 1.92 -42.93
CA LYS A 56 4.40 2.45 -43.98
C LYS A 56 3.58 2.79 -45.22
N ASP A 57 4.21 3.51 -46.12
CA ASP A 57 3.61 3.75 -47.43
C ASP A 57 3.42 2.46 -48.24
N ALA A 58 2.34 2.38 -48.98
CA ALA A 58 2.05 1.21 -49.81
C ALA A 58 3.11 1.01 -50.90
N ALA A 59 3.64 -0.19 -50.98
CA ALA A 59 4.57 -0.62 -52.04
C ALA A 59 4.08 -1.95 -52.59
N CYS A 60 4.51 -2.27 -53.83
CA CYS A 60 4.15 -3.54 -54.45
C CYS A 60 4.82 -4.75 -53.80
N ASP A 61 5.99 -4.52 -53.19
CA ASP A 61 6.77 -5.58 -52.57
C ASP A 61 6.53 -5.66 -51.05
N PHE A 62 6.57 -6.89 -50.54
CA PHE A 62 6.55 -7.11 -49.09
C PHE A 62 7.95 -6.78 -48.52
N ALA A 63 7.99 -5.76 -47.68
CA ALA A 63 9.18 -5.45 -46.89
C ALA A 63 8.80 -5.35 -45.44
N ASP A 64 9.35 -6.18 -44.61
CA ASP A 64 9.14 -6.12 -43.15
C ASP A 64 9.94 -4.94 -42.56
N GLN A 65 9.30 -4.10 -41.79
CA GLN A 65 9.93 -2.98 -41.07
C GLN A 65 9.59 -3.00 -39.58
N SER A 66 8.79 -3.98 -39.12
CA SER A 66 8.34 -4.05 -37.73
C SER A 66 9.30 -4.88 -36.89
N VAL A 67 9.62 -4.34 -35.71
CA VAL A 67 10.30 -5.08 -34.65
C VAL A 67 9.32 -5.21 -33.49
N VAL A 68 9.06 -6.43 -33.09
CA VAL A 68 8.27 -6.77 -31.90
C VAL A 68 9.25 -7.09 -30.78
N THR A 69 9.23 -6.30 -29.73
CA THR A 69 10.06 -6.52 -28.55
C THR A 69 9.19 -7.01 -27.41
N LEU A 70 9.55 -8.16 -26.85
CA LEU A 70 8.95 -8.72 -25.66
C LEU A 70 9.85 -8.40 -24.47
N ALA A 71 9.31 -7.76 -23.46
CA ALA A 71 9.99 -7.54 -22.19
C ALA A 71 9.21 -8.20 -21.06
N GLU A 72 9.91 -8.57 -20.01
CA GLU A 72 9.33 -9.25 -18.85
C GLU A 72 9.65 -8.47 -17.58
N ARG A 73 8.66 -8.38 -16.68
CA ARG A 73 8.85 -7.93 -15.31
C ARG A 73 8.37 -9.01 -14.37
N ILE A 74 9.11 -9.23 -13.30
CA ILE A 74 8.84 -10.32 -12.38
C ILE A 74 8.29 -9.74 -11.09
N LEU A 75 7.05 -10.08 -10.77
CA LEU A 75 6.45 -9.84 -9.45
C LEU A 75 6.79 -11.02 -8.56
N GLN A 76 7.61 -10.79 -7.55
CA GLN A 76 8.03 -11.80 -6.58
C GLN A 76 7.68 -11.33 -5.17
N PRO A 77 6.58 -11.82 -4.57
CA PRO A 77 6.29 -11.56 -3.18
C PRO A 77 7.31 -12.20 -2.25
N GLU A 78 7.65 -11.52 -1.17
CA GLU A 78 8.50 -12.02 -0.09
C GLU A 78 7.66 -12.52 1.08
N GLU A 79 8.19 -13.48 1.83
CA GLU A 79 7.52 -14.06 2.99
C GLU A 79 7.87 -13.28 4.26
N PHE A 80 6.84 -12.89 5.01
CA PHE A 80 6.95 -12.18 6.27
C PHE A 80 6.29 -12.96 7.39
N GLN A 81 6.79 -12.76 8.60
CA GLN A 81 6.20 -13.32 9.80
C GLN A 81 6.11 -12.29 10.91
N VAL A 82 5.06 -12.42 11.71
CA VAL A 82 4.90 -11.68 12.96
C VAL A 82 4.95 -12.70 14.10
N ASN A 83 5.91 -12.53 14.99
CA ASN A 83 6.05 -13.33 16.19
C ASN A 83 5.98 -12.39 17.39
N LEU A 84 4.91 -12.52 18.17
CA LEU A 84 4.71 -11.75 19.39
C LEU A 84 4.55 -12.71 20.57
N GLU A 85 5.22 -12.43 21.67
CA GLU A 85 5.07 -13.13 22.94
C GLU A 85 4.66 -12.15 24.03
N LEU A 86 3.61 -12.47 24.77
CA LEU A 86 3.04 -11.66 25.82
C LEU A 86 2.90 -12.49 27.09
N CYS A 87 3.20 -11.91 28.24
CA CYS A 87 3.00 -12.56 29.53
C CYS A 87 1.59 -12.23 30.07
N LYS A 88 0.76 -13.25 30.35
CA LYS A 88 -0.58 -13.06 30.91
C LYS A 88 -0.57 -12.28 32.24
N LYS A 89 0.48 -12.47 33.04
CA LYS A 89 0.62 -11.82 34.34
C LYS A 89 0.60 -10.29 34.24
N ASP A 90 1.21 -9.72 33.19
CA ASP A 90 1.38 -8.28 33.03
C ASP A 90 0.05 -7.59 32.67
N PHE A 91 -0.89 -8.33 32.10
CA PHE A 91 -2.20 -7.82 31.69
C PHE A 91 -3.31 -8.04 32.70
N ARG A 92 -3.11 -8.90 33.71
CA ARG A 92 -4.14 -9.19 34.71
C ARG A 92 -4.56 -8.00 35.54
N SER A 93 -3.66 -7.04 35.75
CA SER A 93 -3.95 -5.86 36.55
C SER A 93 -4.59 -4.71 35.75
N ASP A 94 -4.32 -4.69 34.44
CA ASP A 94 -4.64 -3.52 33.60
C ASP A 94 -5.80 -3.77 32.63
N TRP A 95 -5.99 -5.04 32.21
CA TRP A 95 -7.05 -5.38 31.25
C TRP A 95 -8.26 -5.91 31.99
N GLU A 96 -9.34 -5.08 32.02
CA GLU A 96 -10.67 -5.48 32.51
C GLU A 96 -10.60 -6.57 33.60
N ALA A 97 -10.02 -6.23 34.76
CA ALA A 97 -9.66 -7.18 35.82
C ALA A 97 -10.81 -8.14 36.22
N ILE A 98 -12.05 -7.77 35.89
CA ILE A 98 -13.25 -8.58 36.13
C ILE A 98 -13.37 -9.72 35.10
N GLU A 99 -13.00 -9.47 33.83
CA GLU A 99 -13.11 -10.49 32.75
C GLU A 99 -11.93 -11.47 32.74
N MET A 100 -10.76 -11.04 33.16
CA MET A 100 -9.55 -11.89 33.20
C MET A 100 -9.56 -12.93 34.34
N GLY A 101 -10.52 -12.84 35.25
CA GLY A 101 -10.64 -13.74 36.40
C GLY A 101 -9.54 -13.52 37.45
N TYR A 102 -9.71 -14.16 38.62
CA TYR A 102 -8.79 -14.04 39.77
C TYR A 102 -7.78 -15.18 39.84
N SER A 103 -7.99 -16.25 39.07
CA SER A 103 -7.09 -17.42 39.09
C SER A 103 -5.90 -17.23 38.17
N ALA A 104 -4.74 -17.73 38.64
CA ALA A 104 -3.54 -17.78 37.82
C ALA A 104 -3.67 -18.74 36.60
N PHE A 105 -4.63 -19.64 36.66
CA PHE A 105 -4.90 -20.67 35.65
C PHE A 105 -6.09 -20.33 34.73
N ASP A 106 -6.68 -19.13 34.87
CA ASP A 106 -7.77 -18.74 33.99
C ASP A 106 -7.29 -18.54 32.55
N THR A 107 -8.09 -19.03 31.62
CA THR A 107 -7.82 -18.87 30.17
C THR A 107 -8.05 -17.40 29.75
N LEU A 108 -7.40 -16.99 28.69
CA LEU A 108 -7.57 -15.66 28.11
C LEU A 108 -9.03 -15.46 27.68
N PRO A 109 -9.64 -14.33 28.07
CA PRO A 109 -10.99 -14.02 27.59
C PRO A 109 -10.98 -13.78 26.06
N PRO A 110 -12.04 -14.17 25.37
CA PRO A 110 -12.17 -13.94 23.92
C PRO A 110 -12.03 -12.45 23.53
N SER A 111 -12.54 -11.54 24.36
CA SER A 111 -12.45 -10.09 24.15
C SER A 111 -11.01 -9.58 24.06
N PHE A 112 -10.12 -10.09 24.90
CA PHE A 112 -8.69 -9.75 24.86
C PHE A 112 -8.01 -10.30 23.61
N ALA A 113 -8.34 -11.54 23.23
CA ALA A 113 -7.80 -12.15 22.01
C ALA A 113 -8.20 -11.33 20.76
N ASP A 114 -9.47 -10.93 20.68
CA ASP A 114 -10.00 -10.11 19.58
C ASP A 114 -9.34 -8.73 19.52
N PHE A 115 -9.18 -8.08 20.68
CA PHE A 115 -8.46 -6.81 20.75
C PHE A 115 -7.01 -6.93 20.29
N LEU A 116 -6.29 -7.95 20.76
CA LEU A 116 -4.90 -8.17 20.39
C LEU A 116 -4.75 -8.43 18.89
N LEU A 117 -5.61 -9.27 18.33
CA LEU A 117 -5.64 -9.56 16.90
C LEU A 117 -5.94 -8.30 16.08
N GLY A 118 -6.92 -7.49 16.50
CA GLY A 118 -7.26 -6.22 15.85
C GLY A 118 -6.08 -5.22 15.89
N HIS A 119 -5.39 -5.12 17.02
CA HIS A 119 -4.22 -4.25 17.15
C HIS A 119 -3.05 -4.69 16.25
N ILE A 120 -2.76 -5.99 16.22
CA ILE A 120 -1.72 -6.55 15.34
C ILE A 120 -2.08 -6.33 13.88
N ALA A 121 -3.34 -6.58 13.51
CA ALA A 121 -3.83 -6.36 12.15
C ALA A 121 -3.62 -4.90 11.70
N ALA A 122 -3.96 -3.93 12.55
CA ALA A 122 -3.74 -2.51 12.27
C ALA A 122 -2.25 -2.16 12.09
N LYS A 123 -1.37 -2.75 12.92
CA LYS A 123 0.09 -2.54 12.79
C LYS A 123 0.67 -3.17 11.54
N VAL A 124 0.20 -4.34 11.14
CA VAL A 124 0.58 -4.99 9.87
C VAL A 124 0.12 -4.15 8.69
N ALA A 125 -1.12 -3.63 8.71
CA ALA A 125 -1.64 -2.75 7.67
C ALA A 125 -0.79 -1.48 7.52
N GLN A 126 -0.49 -0.82 8.63
CA GLN A 126 0.36 0.38 8.65
C GLN A 126 1.76 0.10 8.07
N LYS A 127 2.38 -1.03 8.45
CA LYS A 127 3.71 -1.40 7.95
C LYS A 127 3.66 -1.77 6.46
N THR A 128 2.62 -2.47 6.04
CA THR A 128 2.41 -2.84 4.62
C THR A 128 2.24 -1.60 3.76
N GLU A 129 1.45 -0.62 4.18
CA GLU A 129 1.29 0.64 3.47
C GLU A 129 2.62 1.40 3.33
N SER A 130 3.40 1.48 4.41
CA SER A 130 4.74 2.07 4.35
C SER A 130 5.67 1.31 3.40
N ASN A 131 5.65 -0.04 3.44
CA ASN A 131 6.49 -0.87 2.59
C ASN A 131 6.11 -0.78 1.10
N ILE A 132 4.83 -0.65 0.77
CA ILE A 132 4.37 -0.46 -0.62
C ILE A 132 5.08 0.73 -1.27
N TRP A 133 5.29 1.82 -0.53
CA TRP A 133 5.91 3.03 -1.06
C TRP A 133 7.40 3.12 -0.75
N GLN A 134 7.80 2.97 0.50
CA GLN A 134 9.15 3.29 1.01
C GLN A 134 9.98 2.05 1.37
N GLY A 135 9.45 0.85 1.23
CA GLY A 135 10.16 -0.36 1.63
C GLY A 135 11.48 -0.53 0.90
N ALA A 136 12.44 -1.15 1.55
CA ALA A 136 13.72 -1.53 0.98
C ALA A 136 14.12 -2.92 1.48
N THR A 137 14.42 -3.84 0.57
CA THR A 137 14.84 -5.22 0.87
C THR A 137 16.08 -5.30 1.77
N ALA A 138 16.88 -4.24 1.82
CA ALA A 138 18.03 -4.15 2.72
C ALA A 138 17.63 -4.11 4.21
N ASN A 139 16.39 -3.78 4.52
CA ASN A 139 15.86 -3.68 5.87
C ASN A 139 15.07 -4.96 6.22
N ALA A 140 15.20 -5.43 7.45
CA ALA A 140 14.47 -6.61 7.91
C ALA A 140 12.94 -6.34 7.93
N GLY A 141 12.16 -7.22 7.34
CA GLY A 141 10.70 -7.12 7.29
C GLY A 141 10.17 -6.11 6.26
N GLU A 142 10.96 -5.79 5.24
CA GLU A 142 10.59 -4.92 4.14
C GLU A 142 10.88 -5.58 2.79
N PHE A 143 10.09 -5.24 1.79
CA PHE A 143 10.34 -5.51 0.38
C PHE A 143 10.60 -4.19 -0.35
N ASP A 144 11.18 -4.22 -1.55
CA ASP A 144 11.40 -3.00 -2.34
C ASP A 144 10.07 -2.38 -2.74
N GLY A 145 9.81 -1.19 -2.21
CA GLY A 145 8.62 -0.39 -2.49
C GLY A 145 8.67 0.30 -3.86
N PHE A 146 7.57 0.94 -4.23
CA PHE A 146 7.50 1.62 -5.52
C PHE A 146 8.56 2.69 -5.70
N THR A 147 8.88 3.50 -4.69
CA THR A 147 9.90 4.55 -4.82
C THR A 147 11.28 3.97 -5.15
N ALA A 148 11.65 2.84 -4.51
CA ALA A 148 12.91 2.16 -4.79
C ALA A 148 12.93 1.56 -6.21
N LEU A 149 11.82 0.95 -6.65
CA LEU A 149 11.69 0.36 -7.99
C LEU A 149 11.71 1.43 -9.08
N LEU A 150 11.02 2.57 -8.86
CA LEU A 150 10.95 3.67 -9.81
C LEU A 150 12.30 4.37 -9.94
N ALA A 151 12.99 4.62 -8.84
CA ALA A 151 14.32 5.22 -8.86
C ALA A 151 15.38 4.32 -9.53
N ALA A 152 15.20 3.00 -9.53
CA ALA A 152 16.11 2.05 -10.18
C ALA A 152 15.80 1.86 -11.68
N ASP A 153 14.62 2.23 -12.15
CA ASP A 153 14.18 2.00 -13.53
C ASP A 153 14.46 3.21 -14.42
N ALA A 154 15.49 3.15 -15.21
CA ALA A 154 15.88 4.21 -16.16
C ALA A 154 14.83 4.54 -17.25
N THR A 155 13.75 3.77 -17.35
CA THR A 155 12.64 4.06 -18.30
C THR A 155 11.57 4.95 -17.72
N VAL A 156 11.55 5.15 -16.39
CA VAL A 156 10.64 6.05 -15.69
C VAL A 156 10.99 7.50 -16.01
N ILE A 157 10.00 8.34 -16.09
CA ILE A 157 10.17 9.77 -16.33
C ILE A 157 10.41 10.46 -14.98
N ASP A 158 11.67 10.83 -14.73
CA ASP A 158 12.06 11.50 -13.50
C ASP A 158 11.82 13.03 -13.60
N VAL A 159 11.15 13.58 -12.61
CA VAL A 159 10.91 15.00 -12.45
C VAL A 159 11.59 15.47 -11.16
N VAL A 160 12.65 16.26 -11.31
CA VAL A 160 13.33 16.84 -10.16
C VAL A 160 12.57 18.07 -9.69
N GLY A 161 12.16 18.07 -8.45
CA GLY A 161 11.40 19.14 -7.84
C GLY A 161 12.11 19.86 -6.70
N THR A 162 11.31 20.60 -5.95
CA THR A 162 11.74 21.27 -4.72
C THR A 162 10.81 20.87 -3.59
N THR A 163 11.22 21.12 -2.35
CA THR A 163 10.33 20.83 -1.20
C THR A 163 8.97 21.49 -1.38
N VAL A 164 7.92 20.65 -1.37
CA VAL A 164 6.55 21.07 -1.62
C VAL A 164 5.97 21.79 -0.40
N THR A 165 5.47 23.00 -0.63
CA THR A 165 4.81 23.85 0.35
C THR A 165 3.47 24.35 -0.19
N ALA A 166 2.64 24.92 0.65
CA ALA A 166 1.38 25.53 0.19
C ALA A 166 1.56 26.67 -0.84
N ALA A 167 2.77 27.24 -0.95
CA ALA A 167 3.04 28.32 -1.89
C ALA A 167 3.42 27.84 -3.30
N ASN A 168 4.06 26.67 -3.41
CA ASN A 168 4.57 26.14 -4.69
C ASN A 168 3.91 24.84 -5.15
N VAL A 169 3.00 24.27 -4.37
CA VAL A 169 2.38 22.95 -4.64
C VAL A 169 1.69 22.90 -6.01
N ILE A 170 1.10 24.00 -6.46
CA ILE A 170 0.43 24.08 -7.77
C ILE A 170 1.45 23.98 -8.90
N ASP A 171 2.57 24.70 -8.77
CA ASP A 171 3.66 24.69 -9.75
C ASP A 171 4.32 23.29 -9.80
N GLU A 172 4.55 22.68 -8.65
CA GLU A 172 5.17 21.34 -8.59
C GLU A 172 4.23 20.25 -9.12
N LEU A 173 2.93 20.31 -8.83
CA LEU A 173 1.93 19.43 -9.45
C LEU A 173 1.85 19.64 -10.97
N GLY A 174 1.96 20.90 -11.42
CA GLY A 174 2.02 21.25 -12.84
C GLY A 174 3.18 20.54 -13.55
N LYS A 175 4.39 20.54 -12.96
CA LYS A 175 5.54 19.82 -13.53
C LYS A 175 5.27 18.31 -13.70
N VAL A 176 4.60 17.71 -12.72
CA VAL A 176 4.24 16.27 -12.79
C VAL A 176 3.25 16.02 -13.93
N VAL A 177 2.20 16.85 -14.04
CA VAL A 177 1.19 16.71 -15.10
C VAL A 177 1.75 16.96 -16.48
N ASP A 178 2.62 17.97 -16.64
CA ASP A 178 3.29 18.27 -17.91
C ASP A 178 4.21 17.15 -18.39
N ALA A 179 4.77 16.37 -17.44
CA ALA A 179 5.61 15.23 -17.74
C ALA A 179 4.83 13.95 -18.13
N ILE A 180 3.50 13.91 -17.90
CA ILE A 180 2.69 12.73 -18.24
C ILE A 180 2.65 12.54 -19.77
N PRO A 181 3.00 11.34 -20.28
CA PRO A 181 2.89 11.05 -21.70
C PRO A 181 1.47 11.25 -22.23
N THR A 182 1.35 11.83 -23.42
CA THR A 182 0.05 12.07 -24.08
C THR A 182 -0.75 10.79 -24.32
N SER A 183 -0.08 9.64 -24.42
CA SER A 183 -0.72 8.32 -24.56
C SER A 183 -1.46 7.88 -23.30
N VAL A 184 -1.07 8.41 -22.14
CA VAL A 184 -1.61 8.06 -20.83
C VAL A 184 -2.55 9.15 -20.29
N TYR A 185 -2.29 10.39 -20.66
CA TYR A 185 -3.09 11.52 -20.24
C TYR A 185 -4.56 11.37 -20.68
N GLY A 186 -5.48 11.60 -19.75
CA GLY A 186 -6.92 11.48 -20.00
C GLY A 186 -7.49 10.06 -19.86
N LYS A 187 -6.70 9.07 -19.47
CA LYS A 187 -7.24 7.75 -19.13
C LYS A 187 -7.93 7.78 -17.76
N GLU A 188 -9.01 7.02 -17.63
CA GLU A 188 -9.84 7.01 -16.41
C GLU A 188 -9.13 6.44 -15.17
N ASP A 189 -8.15 5.58 -15.39
CA ASP A 189 -7.37 4.90 -14.33
C ASP A 189 -6.04 5.60 -14.01
N LEU A 190 -5.84 6.81 -14.55
CA LEU A 190 -4.68 7.64 -14.23
C LEU A 190 -4.89 8.37 -12.91
N TYR A 191 -3.93 8.23 -12.00
CA TYR A 191 -3.88 8.92 -10.72
C TYR A 191 -2.53 9.60 -10.52
N ILE A 192 -2.54 10.69 -9.78
CA ILE A 192 -1.35 11.25 -9.16
C ILE A 192 -1.37 10.83 -7.70
N TYR A 193 -0.49 9.92 -7.34
CA TYR A 193 -0.28 9.49 -5.94
C TYR A 193 0.54 10.53 -5.24
N VAL A 194 0.04 11.01 -4.11
CA VAL A 194 0.67 12.08 -3.33
C VAL A 194 0.71 11.71 -1.86
N SER A 195 1.72 12.24 -1.15
CA SER A 195 1.78 12.10 0.30
C SER A 195 0.67 12.92 0.98
N GLN A 196 0.36 12.59 2.22
CA GLN A 196 -0.58 13.37 3.05
C GLN A 196 -0.11 14.83 3.23
N SER A 197 1.20 15.06 3.26
CA SER A 197 1.81 16.38 3.38
C SER A 197 1.48 17.25 2.17
N ILE A 198 1.66 16.72 0.97
CA ILE A 198 1.35 17.39 -0.30
C ILE A 198 -0.15 17.64 -0.42
N ALA A 199 -0.99 16.66 -0.12
CA ALA A 199 -2.44 16.82 -0.13
C ALA A 199 -2.91 17.96 0.78
N ARG A 200 -2.36 18.05 2.00
CA ARG A 200 -2.67 19.16 2.92
C ARG A 200 -2.20 20.50 2.38
N SER A 201 -1.02 20.55 1.77
CA SER A 201 -0.47 21.76 1.15
C SER A 201 -1.34 22.21 -0.02
N TYR A 202 -1.83 21.27 -0.83
CA TYR A 202 -2.72 21.54 -1.94
C TYR A 202 -4.08 22.09 -1.48
N VAL A 203 -4.71 21.47 -0.47
CA VAL A 203 -5.95 21.97 0.13
C VAL A 203 -5.79 23.38 0.69
N ARG A 204 -4.65 23.68 1.34
CA ARG A 204 -4.34 25.03 1.83
C ARG A 204 -4.16 26.03 0.69
N ALA A 205 -3.49 25.64 -0.40
CA ALA A 205 -3.33 26.49 -1.56
C ALA A 205 -4.69 26.80 -2.23
N LEU A 206 -5.56 25.82 -2.36
CA LEU A 206 -6.93 26.00 -2.87
C LEU A 206 -7.80 26.84 -1.92
N GLY A 207 -7.67 26.62 -0.62
CA GLY A 207 -8.43 27.34 0.40
C GLY A 207 -8.07 28.82 0.55
N GLY A 208 -6.95 29.24 -0.07
CA GLY A 208 -6.53 30.63 -0.06
C GLY A 208 -6.32 31.20 1.34
N PHE A 209 -5.58 30.52 2.18
CA PHE A 209 -5.19 30.99 3.51
C PHE A 209 -4.23 32.20 3.46
N GLY A 210 -3.89 32.67 2.26
CA GLY A 210 -3.15 33.91 2.05
C GLY A 210 -4.09 35.00 1.48
N ALA A 211 -3.66 36.27 1.58
CA ALA A 211 -4.41 37.46 1.17
C ALA A 211 -4.86 37.47 -0.31
N ASN A 212 -4.34 36.59 -1.13
CA ASN A 212 -4.63 36.49 -2.59
C ASN A 212 -5.35 35.18 -2.99
N GLY A 213 -5.81 34.38 -2.04
CA GLY A 213 -6.50 33.13 -2.38
C GLY A 213 -7.91 33.34 -2.88
N LEU A 214 -8.38 32.42 -3.71
CA LEU A 214 -9.72 32.41 -4.28
C LEU A 214 -10.85 32.53 -3.24
N GLY A 215 -10.61 32.15 -2.00
CA GLY A 215 -11.55 32.30 -0.90
C GLY A 215 -11.57 33.71 -0.26
N ALA A 216 -10.52 34.52 -0.43
CA ALA A 216 -10.42 35.85 0.17
C ALA A 216 -11.25 36.92 -0.56
N ASN A 217 -11.60 36.69 -1.84
CA ASN A 217 -12.33 37.66 -2.65
C ASN A 217 -13.87 37.55 -2.55
N GLY A 218 -14.40 36.71 -1.68
CA GLY A 218 -15.83 36.61 -1.47
C GLY A 218 -16.66 36.10 -2.64
N VAL A 219 -16.06 35.80 -3.78
CA VAL A 219 -16.75 35.37 -4.99
C VAL A 219 -17.11 33.88 -4.93
N ASN A 220 -16.38 33.13 -4.13
CA ASN A 220 -16.68 31.73 -3.88
C ASN A 220 -16.24 31.38 -2.45
N ASN A 221 -17.16 31.46 -1.51
CA ASN A 221 -16.95 31.00 -0.13
C ASN A 221 -16.72 29.48 -0.02
N ALA A 222 -16.54 28.81 -1.13
CA ALA A 222 -16.31 27.38 -1.19
C ALA A 222 -14.87 26.97 -0.87
N GLY A 223 -13.92 27.90 -0.89
CA GLY A 223 -12.47 27.58 -0.84
C GLY A 223 -12.01 26.74 0.34
N THR A 224 -12.58 26.92 1.54
CA THR A 224 -12.24 26.11 2.71
C THR A 224 -13.33 25.13 3.11
N THR A 225 -14.55 25.34 2.64
CA THR A 225 -15.71 24.57 3.06
C THR A 225 -16.11 23.48 2.07
N TRP A 226 -15.68 23.57 0.82
CA TRP A 226 -16.03 22.57 -0.19
C TRP A 226 -15.15 21.32 -0.15
N PHE A 227 -13.97 21.36 0.48
CA PHE A 227 -13.22 20.16 0.74
C PHE A 227 -13.85 19.36 1.89
N ASN A 228 -14.85 18.62 1.55
CA ASN A 228 -15.64 17.81 2.46
C ASN A 228 -15.30 16.32 2.34
N GLY A 229 -14.00 16.00 2.18
CA GLY A 229 -13.54 14.64 1.98
C GLY A 229 -13.86 14.07 0.59
N GLY A 230 -14.15 14.94 -0.39
CA GLY A 230 -14.32 14.54 -1.78
C GLY A 230 -12.99 14.26 -2.49
N ASP A 231 -13.06 13.63 -3.66
CA ASP A 231 -11.90 13.34 -4.49
C ASP A 231 -11.19 14.62 -4.90
N LEU A 232 -9.90 14.73 -4.55
CA LEU A 232 -9.05 15.79 -5.04
C LEU A 232 -8.69 15.54 -6.51
N ALA A 233 -8.64 16.58 -7.33
CA ALA A 233 -8.18 16.51 -8.70
C ALA A 233 -7.34 17.74 -9.05
N PHE A 234 -6.38 17.56 -9.94
CA PHE A 234 -5.55 18.62 -10.51
C PHE A 234 -5.46 18.42 -12.02
N ASP A 235 -5.76 19.45 -12.81
CA ASP A 235 -5.78 19.41 -14.29
C ASP A 235 -6.52 18.19 -14.88
N GLY A 236 -7.65 17.81 -14.27
CA GLY A 236 -8.45 16.67 -14.72
C GLY A 236 -7.94 15.30 -14.31
N VAL A 237 -6.77 15.22 -13.65
CA VAL A 237 -6.23 13.98 -13.10
C VAL A 237 -6.58 13.88 -11.60
N LYS A 238 -7.06 12.72 -11.18
CA LYS A 238 -7.40 12.49 -9.76
C LYS A 238 -6.15 12.36 -8.91
N LEU A 239 -6.15 13.01 -7.74
CA LEU A 239 -5.12 12.84 -6.73
C LEU A 239 -5.51 11.69 -5.79
N PHE A 240 -4.60 10.76 -5.63
CA PHE A 240 -4.74 9.65 -4.68
C PHE A 240 -3.79 9.88 -3.50
N VAL A 241 -4.36 10.04 -2.30
CA VAL A 241 -3.58 10.32 -1.10
C VAL A 241 -3.11 9.01 -0.46
N CYS A 242 -1.80 8.83 -0.36
CA CYS A 242 -1.16 7.67 0.23
C CYS A 242 -0.53 8.01 1.58
N SER A 243 -0.87 7.27 2.61
CA SER A 243 -0.29 7.49 3.95
C SER A 243 1.13 6.95 4.09
N GLY A 244 1.51 5.98 3.25
CA GLY A 244 2.84 5.37 3.24
C GLY A 244 3.88 6.06 2.35
N MET A 245 3.50 7.07 1.55
CA MET A 245 4.41 7.74 0.63
C MET A 245 5.33 8.74 1.36
N PRO A 246 6.60 8.90 0.94
CA PRO A 246 7.49 9.93 1.46
C PRO A 246 6.88 11.34 1.32
N ASP A 247 7.21 12.24 2.25
CA ASP A 247 6.53 13.53 2.38
C ASP A 247 6.61 14.44 1.15
N ASN A 248 7.65 14.29 0.34
CA ASN A 248 7.88 15.18 -0.80
C ASN A 248 7.73 14.48 -2.16
N ASP A 249 7.44 13.19 -2.18
CA ASP A 249 7.38 12.41 -3.42
C ASP A 249 5.97 12.44 -4.02
N MET A 250 5.92 12.38 -5.35
CA MET A 250 4.69 12.19 -6.12
C MET A 250 4.93 11.18 -7.23
N VAL A 251 3.92 10.37 -7.53
CA VAL A 251 3.96 9.41 -8.63
C VAL A 251 2.71 9.58 -9.48
N ALA A 252 2.88 9.84 -10.78
CA ALA A 252 1.76 9.80 -11.71
C ALA A 252 1.82 8.48 -12.49
N ALA A 253 0.80 7.66 -12.32
CA ALA A 253 0.72 6.35 -12.96
C ALA A 253 -0.73 5.89 -13.13
N GLN A 254 -0.94 4.99 -14.10
CA GLN A 254 -2.20 4.27 -14.19
C GLN A 254 -2.27 3.21 -13.08
N LYS A 255 -3.44 3.07 -12.47
CA LYS A 255 -3.70 2.01 -11.49
C LYS A 255 -3.37 0.61 -12.04
N SER A 256 -3.67 0.38 -13.31
CA SER A 256 -3.41 -0.89 -14.00
C SER A 256 -1.92 -1.16 -14.23
N ASN A 257 -1.05 -0.16 -14.00
CA ASN A 257 0.39 -0.26 -14.18
C ASN A 257 1.16 -0.48 -12.86
N LEU A 258 0.48 -0.44 -11.73
CA LEU A 258 1.03 -0.70 -10.40
C LEU A 258 0.42 -1.98 -9.83
N TYR A 259 1.27 -2.93 -9.45
CA TYR A 259 0.85 -4.25 -8.99
C TYR A 259 1.30 -4.52 -7.56
N PHE A 260 0.37 -5.06 -6.77
CA PHE A 260 0.66 -5.61 -5.47
C PHE A 260 0.39 -7.12 -5.49
N GLY A 261 1.39 -7.92 -5.20
CA GLY A 261 1.29 -9.37 -5.17
C GLY A 261 1.17 -9.89 -3.75
N THR A 262 0.23 -10.81 -3.55
CA THR A 262 0.06 -11.51 -2.28
C THR A 262 -0.36 -12.96 -2.50
N GLY A 263 0.09 -13.87 -1.63
CA GLY A 263 -0.38 -15.25 -1.59
C GLY A 263 -1.59 -15.48 -0.68
N LEU A 264 -2.01 -14.45 0.05
CA LEU A 264 -2.94 -14.57 1.18
C LEU A 264 -4.36 -14.97 0.87
N LEU A 265 -4.85 -14.72 -0.35
CA LEU A 265 -6.26 -14.99 -0.67
C LEU A 265 -6.55 -16.46 -0.93
N SER A 266 -5.53 -17.31 -1.05
CA SER A 266 -5.74 -18.73 -1.41
C SER A 266 -5.30 -19.74 -0.37
N ASP A 267 -4.36 -19.43 0.51
CA ASP A 267 -3.78 -20.45 1.39
C ASP A 267 -3.50 -19.92 2.81
N HIS A 268 -4.20 -20.48 3.78
CA HIS A 268 -3.79 -20.90 5.13
C HIS A 268 -2.81 -20.04 5.91
N ASN A 269 -2.76 -18.72 5.72
CA ASN A 269 -2.04 -17.84 6.65
C ASN A 269 -2.91 -17.64 7.90
N GLU A 270 -2.90 -18.64 8.74
CA GLU A 270 -3.60 -18.60 10.01
C GLU A 270 -2.88 -17.69 11.00
N VAL A 271 -3.58 -16.76 11.62
CA VAL A 271 -3.14 -16.18 12.88
C VAL A 271 -3.35 -17.22 13.97
N LYS A 272 -2.27 -17.65 14.60
CA LYS A 272 -2.32 -18.60 15.72
C LYS A 272 -2.06 -17.86 17.00
N LEU A 273 -3.04 -17.88 17.88
CA LEU A 273 -2.87 -17.52 19.27
C LEU A 273 -2.60 -18.80 20.06
N ILE A 274 -1.39 -18.98 20.57
CA ILE A 274 -0.94 -20.18 21.26
C ILE A 274 -0.74 -19.84 22.73
N ASP A 275 -1.55 -20.46 23.60
CA ASP A 275 -1.31 -20.42 25.03
C ASP A 275 -0.22 -21.44 25.40
N MET A 276 0.87 -20.95 25.93
CA MET A 276 2.04 -21.76 26.24
C MET A 276 1.91 -22.53 27.56
N GLU A 277 0.91 -22.23 28.38
CA GLU A 277 0.72 -22.88 29.68
C GLU A 277 0.63 -24.41 29.56
N ASN A 278 -0.07 -24.89 28.53
CA ASN A 278 -0.22 -26.32 28.28
C ASN A 278 0.97 -26.98 27.56
N LEU A 279 1.93 -26.18 27.07
CA LEU A 279 3.08 -26.67 26.31
C LEU A 279 4.37 -26.70 27.13
N ASP A 280 4.67 -25.61 27.81
CA ASP A 280 5.90 -25.44 28.59
C ASP A 280 5.68 -24.99 30.06
N GLY A 281 4.41 -24.82 30.45
CA GLY A 281 4.04 -24.37 31.80
C GLY A 281 4.26 -22.86 32.02
N SER A 282 4.62 -22.10 30.99
CA SER A 282 4.80 -20.66 31.09
C SER A 282 3.45 -19.92 31.00
N GLN A 283 3.40 -18.72 31.60
CA GLN A 283 2.22 -17.84 31.48
C GLN A 283 2.27 -16.98 30.22
N ASN A 284 2.93 -17.45 29.19
CA ASN A 284 3.12 -16.72 27.95
C ASN A 284 2.04 -17.10 26.91
N VAL A 285 1.65 -16.10 26.14
CA VAL A 285 0.79 -16.27 24.95
C VAL A 285 1.58 -15.82 23.74
N ARG A 286 1.63 -16.67 22.72
CA ARG A 286 2.33 -16.39 21.46
C ARG A 286 1.33 -16.15 20.35
N VAL A 287 1.53 -15.06 19.61
CA VAL A 287 0.83 -14.81 18.36
C VAL A 287 1.79 -15.01 17.21
N VAL A 288 1.40 -15.83 16.27
CA VAL A 288 2.19 -16.15 15.07
C VAL A 288 1.33 -15.85 13.84
N MET A 289 1.85 -14.98 12.97
CA MET A 289 1.28 -14.70 11.64
C MET A 289 2.33 -14.92 10.58
N ARG A 290 1.90 -15.34 9.39
CA ARG A 290 2.75 -15.42 8.19
C ARG A 290 1.97 -14.88 7.01
N PHE A 291 2.61 -14.06 6.20
CA PHE A 291 2.01 -13.50 4.99
C PHE A 291 3.07 -13.24 3.93
N THR A 292 2.64 -13.05 2.71
CA THR A 292 3.51 -12.69 1.60
C THR A 292 3.05 -11.37 1.00
N ALA A 293 3.99 -10.53 0.64
CA ALA A 293 3.71 -9.24 0.04
C ALA A 293 4.87 -8.82 -0.88
N GLY A 294 4.56 -8.10 -1.93
CA GLY A 294 5.53 -7.52 -2.85
C GLY A 294 4.86 -6.61 -3.86
N VAL A 295 5.60 -5.70 -4.42
CA VAL A 295 5.11 -4.78 -5.45
C VAL A 295 5.94 -4.87 -6.72
N GLN A 296 5.34 -4.48 -7.85
CA GLN A 296 6.04 -4.37 -9.13
C GLN A 296 5.31 -3.37 -10.03
N THR A 297 6.09 -2.70 -10.87
CA THR A 297 5.58 -1.82 -11.93
C THR A 297 5.51 -2.55 -13.27
N GLY A 298 4.61 -2.17 -14.14
CA GLY A 298 4.49 -2.73 -15.49
C GLY A 298 5.41 -1.98 -16.48
N ILE A 299 4.92 -0.88 -17.04
CA ILE A 299 5.60 -0.09 -18.08
C ILE A 299 6.15 1.17 -17.44
N GLY A 300 7.47 1.27 -17.26
CA GLY A 300 8.11 2.43 -16.64
C GLY A 300 7.95 3.72 -17.46
N ALA A 301 7.97 3.65 -18.79
CA ALA A 301 7.83 4.80 -19.68
C ALA A 301 6.47 5.53 -19.56
N ASP A 302 5.47 4.90 -18.93
CA ASP A 302 4.15 5.48 -18.69
C ASP A 302 4.00 6.01 -17.24
N ILE A 303 5.09 6.03 -16.48
CA ILE A 303 5.11 6.46 -15.09
C ILE A 303 5.99 7.70 -14.95
N VAL A 304 5.50 8.68 -14.20
CA VAL A 304 6.25 9.87 -13.80
C VAL A 304 6.55 9.77 -12.32
N TYR A 305 7.81 9.94 -11.96
CA TYR A 305 8.27 9.98 -10.57
C TYR A 305 8.90 11.32 -10.25
N TYR A 306 8.37 11.99 -9.25
CA TYR A 306 8.83 13.28 -8.75
C TYR A 306 9.49 13.12 -7.39
N THR A 307 10.71 13.64 -7.26
CA THR A 307 11.52 13.60 -6.03
C THR A 307 12.13 14.96 -5.70
#